data_67925c6918f772e9b1df9d33fc3d905d
#
_entry.id   67925c6918f772e9b1df9d33fc3d905d
#
_cell.length_a   1.000
_cell.length_b   1.000
_cell.length_c   1.000
_cell.angle_alpha   90.00
_cell.angle_beta   90.00
_cell.angle_gamma   90.00
#
_symmetry.space_group_name_H-M   'P 1'
#
loop_
_entity.id
_entity.type
_entity.pdbx_description
1 polymer ?
#
loop_
_entity_poly.entity_id
_entity_poly.type
_entity_poly.pdbx_seq_one_letter_code
_entity_poly.pdbx_strand_id
1 'polypeptide(L)'
;MEYAENRFMEQIRSRKNQYILHLRALARDKDVRRDAGEYVCDGEKLLREALQFGAEVTSVLWREAAAFSLPDGIAQYAADAELVEYASPLMHSPGPVFTVRIPAMRLPDPLRRVIVLEGVQDPGNVGTVIRTANALGMDAVVLTG
;
A
#
# COMPACT_ATOMS: atom_id res chain seq x y z
N MET A 1 2.86 24.07 21.91
CA MET A 1 2.35 22.93 21.12
C MET A 1 1.91 23.51 19.80
N GLU A 2 2.73 23.35 18.81
CA GLU A 2 2.46 23.81 17.47
C GLU A 2 1.63 22.71 16.80
N TYR A 3 0.34 22.96 16.63
CA TYR A 3 -0.47 22.16 15.71
C TYR A 3 0.06 22.49 14.32
N ALA A 4 0.84 21.56 13.75
CA ALA A 4 1.30 21.67 12.39
C ALA A 4 0.09 21.95 11.50
N GLU A 5 0.15 23.06 10.79
CA GLU A 5 -0.84 23.54 9.85
C GLU A 5 -1.33 22.38 8.98
N ASN A 6 -2.62 22.10 9.10
CA ASN A 6 -3.36 21.19 8.26
C ASN A 6 -3.31 21.77 6.84
N ARG A 7 -2.21 21.54 6.10
CA ARG A 7 -2.11 21.86 4.68
C ARG A 7 -3.31 21.21 4.03
N PHE A 8 -4.18 21.97 3.46
CA PHE A 8 -5.48 21.68 2.88
C PHE A 8 -5.58 20.26 2.35
N MET A 9 -6.07 19.35 3.21
CA MET A 9 -6.41 18.00 2.82
C MET A 9 -7.68 18.09 1.96
N GLU A 10 -7.60 17.64 0.72
CA GLU A 10 -8.73 17.64 -0.19
C GLU A 10 -9.82 16.70 0.31
N GLN A 11 -11.04 17.26 0.46
CA GLN A 11 -12.22 16.48 0.83
C GLN A 11 -12.87 15.89 -0.41
N ILE A 12 -12.87 14.56 -0.52
CA ILE A 12 -13.50 13.84 -1.61
C ILE A 12 -14.91 13.41 -1.22
N ARG A 13 -15.89 13.69 -2.08
CA ARG A 13 -17.31 13.41 -1.83
C ARG A 13 -17.98 12.58 -2.92
N SER A 14 -17.24 12.11 -3.90
CA SER A 14 -17.82 11.43 -5.06
C SER A 14 -17.06 10.15 -5.41
N ARG A 15 -17.78 9.06 -5.63
CA ARG A 15 -17.25 7.81 -6.18
C ARG A 15 -16.66 7.96 -7.59
N LYS A 16 -17.02 9.05 -8.30
CA LYS A 16 -16.50 9.38 -9.64
C LYS A 16 -15.22 10.22 -9.59
N ASN A 17 -14.73 10.59 -8.41
CA ASN A 17 -13.46 11.28 -8.28
C ASN A 17 -12.33 10.43 -8.86
N GLN A 18 -11.42 11.04 -9.60
CA GLN A 18 -10.33 10.34 -10.31
C GLN A 18 -9.41 9.57 -9.36
N TYR A 19 -9.14 10.11 -8.18
CA TYR A 19 -8.34 9.43 -7.19
C TYR A 19 -9.03 8.17 -6.64
N ILE A 20 -10.33 8.23 -6.35
CA ILE A 20 -11.11 7.05 -5.93
C ILE A 20 -11.13 5.98 -7.02
N LEU A 21 -11.32 6.37 -8.29
CA LEU A 21 -11.30 5.45 -9.41
C LEU A 21 -9.91 4.81 -9.58
N HIS A 22 -8.85 5.59 -9.37
CA HIS A 22 -7.48 5.09 -9.41
C HIS A 22 -7.22 4.05 -8.31
N LEU A 23 -7.57 4.31 -7.05
CA LEU A 23 -7.45 3.34 -5.95
C LEU A 23 -8.16 2.02 -6.28
N ARG A 24 -9.35 2.10 -6.82
CA ARG A 24 -10.13 0.91 -7.23
C ARG A 24 -9.50 0.14 -8.40
N ALA A 25 -8.95 0.86 -9.37
CA ALA A 25 -8.24 0.24 -10.48
C ALA A 25 -6.98 -0.50 -9.99
N LEU A 26 -6.19 0.12 -9.13
CA LEU A 26 -5.03 -0.52 -8.48
C LEU A 26 -5.42 -1.77 -7.69
N ALA A 27 -6.57 -1.74 -6.98
CA ALA A 27 -7.04 -2.87 -6.19
C ALA A 27 -7.38 -4.10 -7.05
N ARG A 28 -7.83 -3.90 -8.29
CA ARG A 28 -8.44 -4.94 -9.13
C ARG A 28 -7.56 -5.42 -10.27
N ASP A 29 -6.71 -4.55 -10.79
CA ASP A 29 -6.01 -4.77 -12.05
C ASP A 29 -4.48 -4.73 -11.88
N LYS A 30 -3.84 -5.87 -12.17
CA LYS A 30 -2.37 -5.99 -12.09
C LYS A 30 -1.67 -5.14 -13.14
N ASP A 31 -2.29 -4.96 -14.30
CA ASP A 31 -1.68 -4.19 -15.39
C ASP A 31 -1.69 -2.69 -15.03
N VAL A 32 -2.78 -2.22 -14.40
CA VAL A 32 -2.84 -0.85 -13.85
C VAL A 32 -1.75 -0.65 -12.79
N ARG A 33 -1.55 -1.61 -11.87
CA ARG A 33 -0.47 -1.51 -10.85
C ARG A 33 0.91 -1.43 -11.50
N ARG A 34 1.15 -2.26 -12.50
CA ARG A 34 2.43 -2.26 -13.22
C ARG A 34 2.66 -0.95 -13.95
N ASP A 35 1.66 -0.46 -14.68
CA ASP A 35 1.78 0.74 -15.51
C ASP A 35 1.87 2.01 -14.65
N ALA A 36 1.13 2.07 -13.52
CA ALA A 36 1.24 3.15 -12.54
C ALA A 36 2.52 3.06 -11.69
N GLY A 37 3.15 1.88 -11.60
CA GLY A 37 4.29 1.65 -10.73
C GLY A 37 3.97 1.73 -9.24
N GLU A 38 2.70 1.47 -8.87
CA GLU A 38 2.25 1.52 -7.48
C GLU A 38 1.16 0.50 -7.18
N TYR A 39 0.94 0.24 -5.90
CA TYR A 39 -0.12 -0.63 -5.40
C TYR A 39 -0.84 0.01 -4.22
N VAL A 40 -2.05 -0.47 -3.95
CA VAL A 40 -2.91 0.03 -2.87
C VAL A 40 -2.84 -0.88 -1.65
N CYS A 41 -2.80 -0.24 -0.48
CA CYS A 41 -2.81 -0.87 0.83
C CYS A 41 -3.94 -0.30 1.69
N ASP A 42 -4.24 -0.97 2.78
CA ASP A 42 -5.28 -0.56 3.71
C ASP A 42 -4.87 -0.85 5.16
N GLY A 43 -5.17 0.10 6.03
CA GLY A 43 -5.01 -0.02 7.47
C GLY A 43 -3.93 0.85 8.08
N GLU A 44 -4.24 1.46 9.22
CA GLU A 44 -3.36 2.38 9.92
C GLU A 44 -2.05 1.71 10.37
N LYS A 45 -2.13 0.48 10.90
CA LYS A 45 -0.94 -0.26 11.33
C LYS A 45 0.01 -0.47 10.17
N LEU A 46 -0.51 -0.90 9.02
CA LEU A 46 0.31 -1.13 7.82
C LEU A 46 0.92 0.18 7.29
N LEU A 47 0.17 1.29 7.34
CA LEU A 47 0.69 2.60 6.95
C LEU A 47 1.87 3.03 7.86
N ARG A 48 1.73 2.86 9.18
CA ARG A 48 2.82 3.16 10.13
C ARG A 48 4.05 2.29 9.87
N GLU A 49 3.86 0.99 9.63
CA GLU A 49 4.95 0.08 9.28
C GLU A 49 5.61 0.46 7.94
N ALA A 50 4.83 0.78 6.92
CA ALA A 50 5.34 1.23 5.63
C ALA A 50 6.26 2.46 5.77
N LEU A 51 5.82 3.46 6.53
CA LEU A 51 6.62 4.66 6.82
C LEU A 51 7.87 4.33 7.64
N GLN A 52 7.74 3.49 8.67
CA GLN A 52 8.85 3.10 9.54
C GLN A 52 9.96 2.36 8.78
N PHE A 53 9.60 1.51 7.84
CA PHE A 53 10.54 0.71 7.06
C PHE A 53 10.92 1.32 5.71
N GLY A 54 10.59 2.58 5.49
CA GLY A 54 11.06 3.35 4.33
C GLY A 54 10.38 3.01 3.00
N ALA A 55 9.17 2.45 3.04
CA ALA A 55 8.36 2.31 1.84
C ALA A 55 7.96 3.70 1.31
N GLU A 56 8.00 3.88 0.01
CA GLU A 56 7.62 5.15 -0.63
C GLU A 56 6.09 5.26 -0.73
N VAL A 57 5.47 5.77 0.34
CA VAL A 57 4.03 6.08 0.36
C VAL A 57 3.79 7.31 -0.50
N THR A 58 2.89 7.21 -1.49
CA THR A 58 2.63 8.28 -2.46
C THR A 58 1.38 9.07 -2.12
N SER A 59 0.35 8.43 -1.59
CA SER A 59 -0.89 9.09 -1.18
C SER A 59 -1.61 8.36 -0.06
N VAL A 60 -2.45 9.08 0.69
CA VAL A 60 -3.29 8.51 1.75
C VAL A 60 -4.70 9.08 1.67
N LEU A 61 -5.70 8.21 1.70
CA LEU A 61 -7.10 8.53 1.86
C LEU A 61 -7.51 8.26 3.31
N TRP A 62 -7.72 9.29 4.08
CA TRP A 62 -8.17 9.24 5.45
C TRP A 62 -9.69 9.12 5.55
N ARG A 63 -10.16 8.44 6.57
CA ARG A 63 -11.56 8.51 6.98
C ARG A 63 -11.75 9.76 7.83
N GLU A 64 -12.49 10.74 7.28
CA GLU A 64 -12.82 12.03 7.91
C GLU A 64 -11.61 12.94 8.15
N ALA A 65 -10.63 12.51 8.94
CA ALA A 65 -9.45 13.28 9.29
C ALA A 65 -8.19 12.42 9.41
N ALA A 66 -7.03 13.05 9.30
CA ALA A 66 -5.75 12.37 9.51
C ALA A 66 -5.61 11.90 10.96
N ALA A 67 -5.26 10.63 11.13
CA ALA A 67 -5.03 10.04 12.45
C ALA A 67 -3.68 10.47 13.05
N PHE A 68 -2.73 10.85 12.21
CA PHE A 68 -1.39 11.33 12.59
C PHE A 68 -0.74 12.11 11.45
N SER A 69 0.34 12.82 11.75
CA SER A 69 1.09 13.59 10.75
C SER A 69 1.93 12.68 9.87
N LEU A 70 1.90 12.93 8.56
CA LEU A 70 2.72 12.25 7.57
C LEU A 70 3.95 13.08 7.20
N PRO A 71 5.03 12.44 6.70
CA PRO A 71 6.14 13.15 6.07
C PRO A 71 5.69 14.05 4.92
N ASP A 72 6.45 15.09 4.65
CA ASP A 72 6.20 15.97 3.50
C ASP A 72 6.26 15.20 2.17
N GLY A 73 5.46 15.66 1.21
CA GLY A 73 5.43 15.09 -0.14
C GLY A 73 4.41 13.98 -0.36
N ILE A 74 3.75 13.49 0.69
CA ILE A 74 2.66 12.52 0.57
C ILE A 74 1.34 13.27 0.32
N ALA A 75 0.65 12.96 -0.78
CA ALA A 75 -0.65 13.52 -1.07
C ALA A 75 -1.70 13.02 -0.06
N GLN A 76 -2.51 13.91 0.49
CA GLN A 76 -3.49 13.57 1.51
C GLN A 76 -4.89 13.97 1.10
N TYR A 77 -5.80 13.05 1.25
CA TYR A 77 -7.22 13.19 0.95
C TYR A 77 -8.04 12.69 2.13
N ALA A 78 -9.24 13.21 2.29
CA ALA A 78 -10.20 12.70 3.27
C ALA A 78 -11.55 12.43 2.61
N ALA A 79 -12.25 11.44 3.11
CA ALA A 79 -13.59 11.08 2.68
C ALA A 79 -14.41 10.51 3.85
N ASP A 80 -15.71 10.40 3.67
CA ASP A 80 -16.56 9.70 4.61
C ASP A 80 -16.28 8.19 4.65
N ALA A 81 -16.82 7.52 5.66
CA ALA A 81 -16.62 6.09 5.87
C ALA A 81 -17.06 5.24 4.67
N GLU A 82 -18.18 5.59 4.04
CA GLU A 82 -18.73 4.84 2.90
C GLU A 82 -17.80 4.92 1.69
N LEU A 83 -17.22 6.08 1.43
CA LEU A 83 -16.33 6.29 0.30
C LEU A 83 -14.95 5.66 0.53
N VAL A 84 -14.44 5.68 1.77
CA VAL A 84 -13.21 4.97 2.15
C VAL A 84 -13.38 3.47 1.97
N GLU A 85 -14.48 2.89 2.47
CA GLU A 85 -14.79 1.48 2.28
C GLU A 85 -14.94 1.12 0.80
N TYR A 86 -15.60 1.98 0.02
CA TYR A 86 -15.72 1.80 -1.42
C TYR A 86 -14.37 1.80 -2.15
N ALA A 87 -13.42 2.62 -1.74
CA ALA A 87 -12.09 2.71 -2.33
C ALA A 87 -11.15 1.57 -1.88
N SER A 88 -11.40 0.98 -0.71
CA SER A 88 -10.56 -0.05 -0.11
C SER A 88 -10.48 -1.33 -0.96
N PRO A 89 -9.29 -1.99 -0.98
CA PRO A 89 -9.16 -3.36 -1.49
C PRO A 89 -9.79 -4.40 -0.56
N LEU A 90 -10.08 -4.05 0.68
CA LEU A 90 -10.65 -4.94 1.70
C LEU A 90 -12.13 -4.63 1.93
N MET A 91 -12.88 -5.64 2.36
CA MET A 91 -14.25 -5.46 2.84
C MET A 91 -14.24 -4.95 4.28
N HIS A 92 -15.17 -4.05 4.60
CA HIS A 92 -15.35 -3.49 5.95
C HIS A 92 -14.12 -2.82 6.55
N SER A 93 -13.32 -2.18 5.69
CA SER A 93 -12.14 -1.49 6.17
C SER A 93 -12.47 -0.15 6.83
N PRO A 94 -11.87 0.13 7.99
CA PRO A 94 -11.93 1.46 8.60
C PRO A 94 -10.98 2.46 7.92
N GLY A 95 -10.09 2.03 7.02
CA GLY A 95 -9.01 2.82 6.46
C GLY A 95 -7.84 3.02 7.43
N PRO A 96 -6.91 3.93 7.12
CA PRO A 96 -6.80 4.65 5.86
C PRO A 96 -6.45 3.75 4.68
N VAL A 97 -6.87 4.14 3.48
CA VAL A 97 -6.43 3.51 2.22
C VAL A 97 -5.25 4.32 1.67
N PHE A 98 -4.16 3.67 1.27
CA PHE A 98 -2.98 4.38 0.82
C PHE A 98 -2.28 3.66 -0.33
N THR A 99 -1.49 4.40 -1.09
CA THR A 99 -0.70 3.88 -2.20
C THR A 99 0.77 3.89 -1.88
N VAL A 100 1.47 2.89 -2.38
CA VAL A 100 2.90 2.71 -2.22
C VAL A 100 3.52 2.46 -3.58
N ARG A 101 4.64 3.11 -3.87
CA ARG A 101 5.39 2.86 -5.10
C ARG A 101 6.00 1.46 -5.08
N ILE A 102 5.90 0.76 -6.22
CA ILE A 102 6.57 -0.52 -6.41
C ILE A 102 8.08 -0.26 -6.43
N PRO A 103 8.87 -0.82 -5.49
CA PRO A 103 10.30 -0.59 -5.47
C PRO A 103 10.98 -1.25 -6.67
N ALA A 104 12.03 -0.60 -7.19
CA ALA A 104 12.88 -1.24 -8.18
C ALA A 104 13.58 -2.46 -7.54
N MET A 105 13.27 -3.65 -8.04
CA MET A 105 13.89 -4.87 -7.56
C MET A 105 15.29 -5.03 -8.13
N ARG A 106 16.26 -5.24 -7.25
CA ARG A 106 17.61 -5.70 -7.61
C ARG A 106 17.83 -7.04 -6.92
N LEU A 107 18.15 -8.04 -7.72
CA LEU A 107 18.56 -9.33 -7.16
C LEU A 107 19.99 -9.20 -6.60
N PRO A 108 20.25 -9.83 -5.44
CA PRO A 108 21.62 -9.93 -4.92
C PRO A 108 22.54 -10.67 -5.90
N ASP A 109 23.81 -10.30 -5.91
CA ASP A 109 24.84 -11.02 -6.65
C ASP A 109 26.02 -11.27 -5.69
N PRO A 110 26.40 -12.54 -5.42
CA PRO A 110 25.81 -13.77 -5.94
C PRO A 110 24.49 -14.18 -5.28
N LEU A 111 23.60 -14.78 -6.05
CA LEU A 111 22.35 -15.38 -5.60
C LEU A 111 22.61 -16.85 -5.19
N ARG A 112 22.54 -17.17 -3.90
CA ARG A 112 22.92 -18.50 -3.35
C ARG A 112 21.75 -19.29 -2.81
N ARG A 113 20.85 -18.63 -2.08
CA ARG A 113 19.74 -19.29 -1.39
C ARG A 113 18.44 -18.67 -1.86
N VAL A 114 17.68 -19.42 -2.65
CA VAL A 114 16.45 -18.96 -3.28
C VAL A 114 15.33 -19.91 -2.95
N ILE A 115 14.18 -19.37 -2.61
CA ILE A 115 12.93 -20.12 -2.51
C ILE A 115 12.10 -19.81 -3.76
N VAL A 116 11.60 -20.85 -4.41
CA VAL A 116 10.68 -20.71 -5.53
C VAL A 116 9.30 -21.19 -5.09
N LEU A 117 8.30 -20.34 -5.24
CA LEU A 117 6.89 -20.64 -4.99
C LEU A 117 6.18 -20.74 -6.34
N GLU A 118 5.75 -21.94 -6.68
CA GLU A 118 5.04 -22.22 -7.92
C GLU A 118 3.55 -22.41 -7.63
N GLY A 119 2.70 -21.58 -8.27
CA GLY A 119 1.25 -21.70 -8.20
C GLY A 119 0.64 -21.47 -6.80
N VAL A 120 1.34 -20.84 -5.88
CA VAL A 120 0.80 -20.51 -4.55
C VAL A 120 -0.18 -19.35 -4.66
N GLN A 121 -1.46 -19.62 -4.43
CA GLN A 121 -2.54 -18.66 -4.67
C GLN A 121 -2.94 -17.87 -3.40
N ASP A 122 -2.73 -18.43 -2.20
CA ASP A 122 -3.07 -17.76 -0.96
C ASP A 122 -2.02 -16.69 -0.58
N PRO A 123 -2.40 -15.39 -0.59
CA PRO A 123 -1.49 -14.30 -0.23
C PRO A 123 -0.95 -14.41 1.20
N GLY A 124 -1.73 -15.00 2.13
CA GLY A 124 -1.31 -15.23 3.51
C GLY A 124 -0.14 -16.21 3.59
N ASN A 125 -0.20 -17.30 2.82
CA ASN A 125 0.89 -18.27 2.72
C ASN A 125 2.14 -17.65 2.08
N VAL A 126 1.97 -16.89 0.99
CA VAL A 126 3.07 -16.16 0.35
C VAL A 126 3.75 -15.23 1.35
N GLY A 127 2.99 -14.41 2.06
CA GLY A 127 3.52 -13.51 3.08
C GLY A 127 4.24 -14.23 4.21
N THR A 128 3.74 -15.39 4.64
CA THR A 128 4.40 -16.22 5.67
C THR A 128 5.75 -16.73 5.17
N VAL A 129 5.82 -17.22 3.95
CA VAL A 129 7.08 -17.69 3.34
C VAL A 129 8.08 -16.55 3.21
N ILE A 130 7.65 -15.37 2.73
CA ILE A 130 8.53 -14.20 2.61
C ILE A 130 9.12 -13.80 3.96
N ARG A 131 8.30 -13.72 5.02
CA ARG A 131 8.78 -13.40 6.38
C ARG A 131 9.76 -14.46 6.91
N THR A 132 9.45 -15.71 6.71
CA THR A 132 10.33 -16.83 7.14
C THR A 132 11.65 -16.85 6.34
N ALA A 133 11.58 -16.63 5.03
CA ALA A 133 12.75 -16.53 4.17
C ALA A 133 13.69 -15.41 4.61
N ASN A 134 13.11 -14.22 4.91
CA ASN A 134 13.87 -13.09 5.42
C ASN A 134 14.54 -13.41 6.77
N ALA A 135 13.81 -14.03 7.70
CA ALA A 135 14.34 -14.43 9.02
C ALA A 135 15.48 -15.45 8.92
N LEU A 136 15.44 -16.34 7.93
CA LEU A 136 16.47 -17.35 7.66
C LEU A 136 17.60 -16.84 6.77
N GLY A 137 17.57 -15.57 6.37
CA GLY A 137 18.59 -14.94 5.53
C GLY A 137 18.66 -15.49 4.11
N MET A 138 17.51 -15.88 3.53
CA MET A 138 17.43 -16.23 2.12
C MET A 138 17.69 -15.00 1.23
N ASP A 139 18.30 -15.20 0.07
CA ASP A 139 18.68 -14.11 -0.82
C ASP A 139 17.50 -13.63 -1.66
N ALA A 140 16.58 -14.52 -2.02
CA ALA A 140 15.39 -14.18 -2.79
C ALA A 140 14.24 -15.19 -2.59
N VAL A 141 13.02 -14.71 -2.82
CA VAL A 141 11.82 -15.51 -3.03
C VAL A 141 11.31 -15.20 -4.44
N VAL A 142 11.15 -16.24 -5.24
CA VAL A 142 10.63 -16.14 -6.62
C VAL A 142 9.23 -16.73 -6.66
N LEU A 143 8.31 -15.99 -7.25
CA LEU A 143 6.91 -16.39 -7.43
C LEU A 143 6.67 -16.71 -8.90
N THR A 144 6.11 -17.88 -9.20
CA THR A 144 5.77 -18.33 -10.55
C THR A 144 4.35 -18.89 -10.62
N GLY A 145 3.71 -18.74 -11.77
CA GLY A 145 2.34 -19.25 -12.01
C GLY A 145 1.26 -18.20 -12.06
#